data_50e204292196530aa8b3017d1dedc6e8
#
_entry.id   50e204292196530aa8b3017d1dedc6e8
#
_cell.length_a   1.000
_cell.length_b   1.000
_cell.length_c   1.000
_cell.angle_alpha   90.00
_cell.angle_beta   90.00
_cell.angle_gamma   90.00
#
_symmetry.space_group_name_H-M   'P 1'
#
loop_
_entity.id
_entity.type
_entity.pdbx_description
1 polymer ?
#
loop_
_entity_poly.entity_id
_entity_poly.type
_entity_poly.pdbx_seq_one_letter_code
_entity_poly.pdbx_strand_id
1 'polypeptide(L)'
;MYVYILFLLIFETFQKSDVYFTKEITPEKVVEIFQKLNVTLGGKIGLKVHTGEKDGPYFLRPSFLKNIYEYTGGTFIETNTAYKGDRTTTSSHLETLETNGWTAYRTVIMDEDEKQDISLSIPNSNMISENFVGQHLLEYDSSLVLAHFKGHTMGGFGGALKQLSIGFASRAGKTYIHTAGKTKNYTQIWQNTANQLNFTASMADAASSIVQYFRSKGGIAYINVLANISISCDCTGKRAAVPKIRDIGILASLDPVAIDKACYDLIENEHTEGSEDWKKRADNKLGLNTLDMAEILGIGNQEYNLIKIDEEPSPQETEEEENKEEKKEESKEEKEEENKQFIKRKF
;
A
#
# COMPACT_ATOMS: atom_id res chain seq x y z
N MET A 1 -1.36 -50.89 -26.09
CA MET A 1 -2.32 -50.11 -25.28
C MET A 1 -1.56 -48.86 -24.84
N TYR A 2 -1.68 -47.78 -25.64
CA TYR A 2 -1.01 -46.51 -25.39
C TYR A 2 -1.89 -45.67 -24.49
N VAL A 3 -1.39 -45.38 -23.28
CA VAL A 3 -2.03 -44.44 -22.35
C VAL A 3 -1.59 -43.03 -22.78
N TYR A 4 -2.47 -42.24 -23.37
CA TYR A 4 -2.27 -40.84 -23.60
C TYR A 4 -2.49 -40.11 -22.27
N ILE A 5 -1.38 -39.68 -21.64
CA ILE A 5 -1.44 -38.73 -20.53
C ILE A 5 -1.70 -37.35 -21.13
N LEU A 6 -2.92 -36.89 -21.03
CA LEU A 6 -3.34 -35.53 -21.40
C LEU A 6 -2.81 -34.60 -20.30
N PHE A 7 -1.70 -33.92 -20.54
CA PHE A 7 -1.28 -32.78 -19.73
C PHE A 7 -2.28 -31.65 -20.01
N LEU A 8 -3.26 -31.49 -19.14
CA LEU A 8 -4.03 -30.25 -19.02
C LEU A 8 -3.10 -29.19 -18.45
N LEU A 9 -2.50 -28.39 -19.33
CA LEU A 9 -1.93 -27.10 -18.96
C LEU A 9 -3.12 -26.21 -18.54
N ILE A 10 -3.39 -26.16 -17.24
CA ILE A 10 -4.24 -25.13 -16.65
C ILE A 10 -3.41 -23.84 -16.80
N PHE A 11 -3.65 -23.08 -17.86
CA PHE A 11 -3.31 -21.68 -17.89
C PHE A 11 -4.25 -21.03 -16.84
N GLU A 12 -3.77 -20.89 -15.60
CA GLU A 12 -4.34 -19.89 -14.71
C GLU A 12 -4.16 -18.55 -15.44
N THR A 13 -5.22 -18.06 -16.03
CA THR A 13 -5.27 -16.66 -16.48
C THR A 13 -5.15 -15.85 -15.21
N PHE A 14 -3.97 -15.30 -14.94
CA PHE A 14 -3.78 -14.33 -13.87
C PHE A 14 -4.77 -13.21 -14.14
N GLN A 15 -5.80 -13.13 -13.31
CA GLN A 15 -6.79 -12.08 -13.42
C GLN A 15 -6.11 -10.78 -13.04
N LYS A 16 -6.12 -9.81 -13.96
CA LYS A 16 -5.58 -8.48 -13.71
C LYS A 16 -6.29 -7.83 -12.53
N SER A 17 -5.54 -7.12 -11.70
CA SER A 17 -6.11 -6.37 -10.59
C SER A 17 -6.66 -5.03 -11.06
N ASP A 18 -7.83 -4.64 -10.58
CA ASP A 18 -8.41 -3.35 -10.91
C ASP A 18 -7.72 -2.24 -10.10
N VAL A 19 -7.31 -1.18 -10.80
CA VAL A 19 -6.74 0.05 -10.24
C VAL A 19 -7.59 1.21 -10.73
N TYR A 20 -8.35 1.81 -9.85
CA TYR A 20 -9.14 3.01 -10.13
C TYR A 20 -8.25 4.23 -10.15
N PHE A 21 -8.55 5.20 -11.02
CA PHE A 21 -7.77 6.41 -11.20
C PHE A 21 -8.64 7.63 -11.42
N THR A 22 -8.29 8.75 -10.76
CA THR A 22 -8.83 10.09 -11.02
C THR A 22 -7.71 11.10 -11.16
N LYS A 23 -7.85 12.05 -12.09
CA LYS A 23 -6.93 13.20 -12.23
C LYS A 23 -7.17 14.27 -11.18
N GLU A 24 -8.38 14.32 -10.62
CA GLU A 24 -8.76 15.32 -9.64
C GLU A 24 -8.22 14.97 -8.24
N ILE A 25 -7.45 15.89 -7.67
CA ILE A 25 -6.81 15.71 -6.36
C ILE A 25 -7.53 16.57 -5.33
N THR A 26 -8.66 16.09 -4.83
CA THR A 26 -9.49 16.75 -3.82
C THR A 26 -9.84 15.78 -2.68
N PRO A 27 -10.16 16.30 -1.47
CA PRO A 27 -10.64 15.46 -0.37
C PRO A 27 -11.88 14.63 -0.71
N GLU A 28 -12.77 15.15 -1.57
CA GLU A 28 -13.99 14.50 -2.04
C GLU A 28 -13.64 13.30 -2.92
N LYS A 29 -12.68 13.47 -3.84
CA LYS A 29 -12.24 12.40 -4.73
C LYS A 29 -11.52 11.27 -4.02
N VAL A 30 -10.89 11.51 -2.87
CA VAL A 30 -10.35 10.44 -2.03
C VAL A 30 -11.48 9.51 -1.53
N VAL A 31 -12.63 10.06 -1.17
CA VAL A 31 -13.80 9.27 -0.76
C VAL A 31 -14.43 8.56 -1.96
N GLU A 32 -14.65 9.28 -3.05
CA GLU A 32 -15.27 8.74 -4.26
C GLU A 32 -14.47 7.54 -4.80
N ILE A 33 -13.15 7.67 -4.93
CA ILE A 33 -12.32 6.58 -5.44
C ILE A 33 -12.27 5.38 -4.47
N PHE A 34 -12.33 5.62 -3.15
CA PHE A 34 -12.46 4.55 -2.17
C PHE A 34 -13.78 3.79 -2.34
N GLN A 35 -14.89 4.50 -2.60
CA GLN A 35 -16.20 3.87 -2.84
C GLN A 35 -16.20 2.99 -4.09
N LYS A 36 -15.43 3.33 -5.14
CA LYS A 36 -15.27 2.50 -6.34
C LYS A 36 -14.66 1.13 -6.07
N LEU A 37 -13.91 0.98 -4.98
CA LEU A 37 -13.38 -0.33 -4.58
C LEU A 37 -14.46 -1.32 -4.16
N ASN A 38 -15.67 -0.84 -3.88
CA ASN A 38 -16.82 -1.65 -3.44
C ASN A 38 -16.45 -2.65 -2.33
N VAL A 39 -15.67 -2.18 -1.34
CA VAL A 39 -15.18 -2.96 -0.21
C VAL A 39 -15.69 -2.39 1.10
N THR A 40 -16.02 -3.26 2.04
CA THR A 40 -16.29 -2.88 3.43
C THR A 40 -15.11 -3.28 4.30
N LEU A 41 -14.46 -2.30 4.90
CA LEU A 41 -13.43 -2.54 5.92
C LEU A 41 -14.12 -2.83 7.25
N GLY A 42 -13.85 -4.00 7.83
CA GLY A 42 -14.52 -4.47 9.04
C GLY A 42 -13.86 -3.97 10.33
N GLY A 43 -14.64 -3.85 11.40
CA GLY A 43 -14.17 -3.57 12.76
C GLY A 43 -13.53 -2.19 12.93
N LYS A 44 -12.48 -2.10 13.76
CA LYS A 44 -11.73 -0.87 14.01
C LYS A 44 -10.74 -0.60 12.88
N ILE A 45 -10.89 0.51 12.19
CA ILE A 45 -10.12 0.84 10.99
C ILE A 45 -8.90 1.70 11.34
N GLY A 46 -7.70 1.24 10.93
CA GLY A 46 -6.47 2.01 10.96
C GLY A 46 -6.20 2.70 9.62
N LEU A 47 -6.16 4.04 9.62
CA LEU A 47 -5.81 4.83 8.45
C LEU A 47 -4.29 5.06 8.45
N LYS A 48 -3.54 4.24 7.71
CA LYS A 48 -2.08 4.33 7.71
C LYS A 48 -1.61 5.49 6.86
N VAL A 49 -0.92 6.42 7.49
CA VAL A 49 -0.36 7.63 6.87
C VAL A 49 1.14 7.76 7.11
N HIS A 50 1.76 8.72 6.42
CA HIS A 50 3.06 9.29 6.76
C HIS A 50 2.84 10.73 7.21
N THR A 51 3.09 11.01 8.47
CA THR A 51 2.75 12.29 9.10
C THR A 51 3.69 13.46 8.75
N GLY A 52 4.74 13.19 7.95
CA GLY A 52 5.76 14.16 7.58
C GLY A 52 6.77 14.41 8.70
N GLU A 53 7.95 14.90 8.36
CA GLU A 53 8.88 15.49 9.33
C GLU A 53 8.40 16.90 9.68
N LYS A 54 8.84 17.44 10.82
CA LYS A 54 8.48 18.76 11.32
C LYS A 54 8.69 19.84 10.26
N ASP A 55 7.62 20.58 9.96
CA ASP A 55 7.61 21.62 8.91
C ASP A 55 8.00 21.13 7.50
N GLY A 56 7.87 19.84 7.21
CA GLY A 56 8.10 19.30 5.87
C GLY A 56 7.11 19.90 4.85
N PRO A 57 7.56 20.31 3.64
CA PRO A 57 6.69 21.05 2.73
C PRO A 57 5.68 20.19 1.96
N TYR A 58 5.97 18.91 1.69
CA TYR A 58 5.29 18.16 0.64
C TYR A 58 4.47 16.94 1.09
N PHE A 59 4.45 16.58 2.38
CA PHE A 59 3.66 15.45 2.86
C PHE A 59 2.14 15.69 2.71
N LEU A 60 1.34 14.63 2.64
CA LEU A 60 -0.12 14.74 2.61
C LEU A 60 -0.63 15.37 3.90
N ARG A 61 -1.30 16.51 3.78
CA ARG A 61 -1.83 17.25 4.92
C ARG A 61 -3.03 16.53 5.54
N PRO A 62 -3.20 16.56 6.87
CA PRO A 62 -4.38 15.95 7.51
C PRO A 62 -5.69 16.55 7.01
N SER A 63 -5.72 17.84 6.66
CA SER A 63 -6.90 18.50 6.08
C SER A 63 -7.32 17.91 4.73
N PHE A 64 -6.36 17.44 3.91
CA PHE A 64 -6.65 16.75 2.65
C PHE A 64 -7.30 15.38 2.89
N LEU A 65 -6.99 14.73 4.00
CA LEU A 65 -7.50 13.40 4.35
C LEU A 65 -8.73 13.47 5.28
N LYS A 66 -9.26 14.67 5.55
CA LYS A 66 -10.40 14.87 6.46
C LYS A 66 -11.61 14.06 6.04
N ASN A 67 -12.02 14.15 4.77
CA ASN A 67 -13.26 13.54 4.31
C ASN A 67 -13.21 12.01 4.40
N ILE A 68 -12.08 11.37 4.07
CA ILE A 68 -11.94 9.92 4.21
C ILE A 68 -11.84 9.48 5.68
N TYR A 69 -11.26 10.32 6.56
CA TYR A 69 -11.27 10.09 8.00
C TYR A 69 -12.71 10.09 8.56
N GLU A 70 -13.50 11.10 8.20
CA GLU A 70 -14.89 11.22 8.63
C GLU A 70 -15.77 10.10 8.02
N TYR A 71 -15.56 9.78 6.74
CA TYR A 71 -16.32 8.73 6.03
C TYR A 71 -16.10 7.34 6.63
N THR A 72 -14.85 6.99 6.96
CA THR A 72 -14.51 5.67 7.50
C THR A 72 -14.70 5.55 9.00
N GLY A 73 -14.72 6.66 9.75
CA GLY A 73 -14.66 6.66 11.20
C GLY A 73 -13.37 6.06 11.78
N GLY A 74 -12.32 5.97 10.94
CA GLY A 74 -11.04 5.36 11.30
C GLY A 74 -10.18 6.20 12.24
N THR A 75 -9.02 5.70 12.57
CA THR A 75 -7.98 6.38 13.37
C THR A 75 -6.72 6.47 12.53
N PHE A 76 -6.11 7.64 12.42
CA PHE A 76 -4.79 7.74 11.79
C PHE A 76 -3.74 7.00 12.61
N ILE A 77 -2.91 6.20 11.94
CA ILE A 77 -1.87 5.40 12.57
C ILE A 77 -0.52 5.64 11.91
N GLU A 78 0.52 5.78 12.73
CA GLU A 78 1.90 5.98 12.31
C GLU A 78 2.85 5.26 13.29
N THR A 79 4.14 5.23 13.00
CA THR A 79 5.19 4.65 13.84
C THR A 79 6.40 5.56 13.92
N ASN A 80 7.19 5.42 14.98
CA ASN A 80 8.43 6.15 15.19
C ASN A 80 9.50 5.80 14.12
N THR A 81 10.45 6.70 13.89
CA THR A 81 11.55 6.45 12.94
C THR A 81 12.73 5.74 13.60
N ALA A 82 13.48 4.95 12.81
CA ALA A 82 14.67 4.24 13.27
C ALA A 82 15.96 5.07 13.17
N TYR A 83 15.90 6.26 12.60
CA TYR A 83 17.03 7.18 12.45
C TYR A 83 16.78 8.47 13.24
N LYS A 84 17.85 9.21 13.50
CA LYS A 84 17.77 10.48 14.24
C LYS A 84 16.99 11.54 13.46
N GLY A 85 15.95 12.07 14.06
CA GLY A 85 15.07 13.11 13.51
C GLY A 85 13.95 13.47 14.49
N ASP A 86 13.02 14.29 14.05
CA ASP A 86 11.94 14.81 14.90
C ASP A 86 10.91 13.75 15.30
N ARG A 87 10.89 12.59 14.62
CA ARG A 87 10.00 11.46 14.92
C ARG A 87 10.74 10.25 15.51
N THR A 88 11.90 10.47 16.12
CA THR A 88 12.73 9.38 16.67
C THR A 88 12.17 8.80 17.95
N THR A 89 11.60 9.62 18.81
CA THR A 89 10.96 9.21 20.07
C THR A 89 9.49 9.56 20.03
N THR A 90 8.67 8.85 20.79
CA THR A 90 7.23 9.14 20.89
C THR A 90 6.98 10.59 21.29
N SER A 91 7.74 11.13 22.27
CA SER A 91 7.59 12.53 22.70
C SER A 91 7.86 13.53 21.56
N SER A 92 8.98 13.42 20.86
CA SER A 92 9.31 14.32 19.75
C SER A 92 8.40 14.11 18.53
N HIS A 93 7.89 12.89 18.35
CA HIS A 93 6.92 12.59 17.30
C HIS A 93 5.56 13.24 17.60
N LEU A 94 5.09 13.24 18.85
CA LEU A 94 3.86 13.94 19.25
C LEU A 94 3.96 15.46 19.00
N GLU A 95 5.11 16.08 19.29
CA GLU A 95 5.37 17.48 18.94
C GLU A 95 5.31 17.72 17.42
N THR A 96 5.81 16.76 16.64
CA THR A 96 5.74 16.82 15.17
C THR A 96 4.30 16.68 14.67
N LEU A 97 3.50 15.79 15.26
CA LEU A 97 2.07 15.66 14.97
C LEU A 97 1.33 16.98 15.23
N GLU A 98 1.61 17.64 16.34
CA GLU A 98 1.02 18.94 16.67
C GLU A 98 1.42 20.00 15.63
N THR A 99 2.72 20.14 15.35
CA THR A 99 3.23 21.11 14.38
C THR A 99 2.65 20.91 12.99
N ASN A 100 2.46 19.66 12.56
CA ASN A 100 1.94 19.31 11.24
C ASN A 100 0.40 19.24 11.18
N GLY A 101 -0.30 19.52 12.28
CA GLY A 101 -1.77 19.63 12.33
C GLY A 101 -2.51 18.29 12.51
N TRP A 102 -1.82 17.22 12.85
CA TRP A 102 -2.44 15.89 13.02
C TRP A 102 -3.24 15.76 14.32
N THR A 103 -2.99 16.62 15.32
CA THR A 103 -3.71 16.61 16.60
C THR A 103 -5.17 17.05 16.49
N ALA A 104 -5.58 17.63 15.34
CA ALA A 104 -6.99 17.87 15.03
C ALA A 104 -7.79 16.58 14.82
N TYR A 105 -7.13 15.45 14.69
CA TYR A 105 -7.71 14.12 14.43
C TYR A 105 -7.14 13.12 15.42
N ARG A 106 -7.89 12.04 15.67
CA ARG A 106 -7.34 10.93 16.46
C ARG A 106 -6.19 10.28 15.68
N THR A 107 -4.97 10.45 16.18
CA THR A 107 -3.74 9.90 15.62
C THR A 107 -3.00 9.11 16.69
N VAL A 108 -2.58 7.88 16.37
CA VAL A 108 -1.91 6.95 17.27
C VAL A 108 -0.54 6.58 16.73
N ILE A 109 0.48 6.65 17.58
CA ILE A 109 1.82 6.11 17.32
C ILE A 109 1.80 4.65 17.81
N MET A 110 1.84 3.71 16.86
CA MET A 110 1.60 2.28 17.16
C MET A 110 2.71 1.63 18.01
N ASP A 111 3.93 2.16 17.96
CA ASP A 111 5.11 1.69 18.70
C ASP A 111 5.53 2.70 19.77
N GLU A 112 4.58 3.31 20.49
CA GLU A 112 4.84 4.28 21.54
C GLU A 112 5.67 3.69 22.70
N ASP A 113 5.49 2.40 23.00
CA ASP A 113 6.33 1.64 23.92
C ASP A 113 7.18 0.61 23.16
N GLU A 114 8.42 0.98 22.88
CA GLU A 114 9.38 0.14 22.13
C GLU A 114 9.64 -1.24 22.76
N LYS A 115 9.28 -1.45 24.02
CA LYS A 115 9.49 -2.74 24.72
C LYS A 115 8.35 -3.74 24.46
N GLN A 116 7.28 -3.29 23.86
CA GLN A 116 6.07 -4.08 23.63
C GLN A 116 5.83 -4.36 22.14
N ASP A 117 6.90 -4.31 21.33
CA ASP A 117 6.80 -4.72 19.93
C ASP A 117 6.38 -6.19 19.84
N ILE A 118 5.51 -6.46 18.86
CA ILE A 118 5.10 -7.81 18.51
C ILE A 118 5.80 -8.28 17.25
N SER A 119 5.97 -9.59 17.09
CA SER A 119 6.51 -10.21 15.89
C SER A 119 5.39 -10.82 15.06
N LEU A 120 5.35 -10.48 13.78
CA LEU A 120 4.52 -11.12 12.77
C LEU A 120 5.38 -12.08 11.95
N SER A 121 5.01 -13.35 11.91
CA SER A 121 5.69 -14.37 11.09
C SER A 121 5.47 -14.11 9.60
N ILE A 122 6.49 -14.41 8.79
CA ILE A 122 6.46 -14.27 7.32
C ILE A 122 6.71 -15.65 6.70
N PRO A 123 5.67 -16.43 6.44
CA PRO A 123 5.82 -17.69 5.72
C PRO A 123 6.38 -17.47 4.31
N ASN A 124 7.26 -18.36 3.86
CA ASN A 124 7.89 -18.33 2.53
C ASN A 124 8.67 -17.02 2.22
N SER A 125 9.23 -16.40 3.24
CA SER A 125 10.01 -15.16 3.10
C SER A 125 11.26 -15.31 2.22
N ASN A 126 11.66 -14.23 1.57
CA ASN A 126 12.88 -14.18 0.75
C ASN A 126 14.14 -13.87 1.60
N MET A 127 14.02 -12.98 2.58
CA MET A 127 15.14 -12.44 3.35
C MET A 127 14.91 -12.45 4.87
N ILE A 128 13.73 -12.03 5.34
CA ILE A 128 13.42 -11.93 6.77
C ILE A 128 12.16 -12.73 7.09
N SER A 129 12.24 -13.63 8.06
CA SER A 129 11.15 -14.54 8.43
C SER A 129 10.13 -13.95 9.42
N GLU A 130 10.37 -12.74 9.90
CA GLU A 130 9.51 -12.02 10.84
C GLU A 130 9.57 -10.50 10.63
N ASN A 131 8.50 -9.81 11.01
CA ASN A 131 8.42 -8.35 11.01
C ASN A 131 8.04 -7.88 12.42
N PHE A 132 8.75 -6.86 12.93
CA PHE A 132 8.47 -6.28 14.24
C PHE A 132 7.62 -5.03 14.09
N VAL A 133 6.47 -5.00 14.75
CA VAL A 133 5.48 -3.92 14.71
C VAL A 133 5.07 -3.49 16.10
N GLY A 134 4.60 -2.26 16.24
CA GLY A 134 4.13 -1.78 17.55
C GLY A 134 2.88 -2.51 18.01
N GLN A 135 2.74 -2.70 19.33
CA GLN A 135 1.63 -3.45 19.95
C GLN A 135 0.25 -2.92 19.60
N HIS A 136 0.11 -1.60 19.37
CA HIS A 136 -1.18 -1.00 19.02
C HIS A 136 -1.71 -1.44 17.66
N LEU A 137 -0.92 -2.15 16.82
CA LEU A 137 -1.44 -2.82 15.64
C LEU A 137 -2.59 -3.79 15.99
N LEU A 138 -2.49 -4.47 17.14
CA LEU A 138 -3.49 -5.46 17.58
C LEU A 138 -4.88 -4.86 17.82
N GLU A 139 -4.97 -3.55 17.98
CA GLU A 139 -6.24 -2.86 18.19
C GLU A 139 -7.06 -2.70 16.91
N TYR A 140 -6.47 -2.93 15.74
CA TYR A 140 -7.11 -2.70 14.45
C TYR A 140 -7.46 -4.02 13.77
N ASP A 141 -8.67 -4.05 13.19
CA ASP A 141 -9.19 -5.21 12.45
C ASP A 141 -8.95 -5.05 10.95
N SER A 142 -8.95 -3.82 10.45
CA SER A 142 -8.74 -3.49 9.04
C SER A 142 -7.88 -2.25 8.87
N SER A 143 -7.38 -2.02 7.65
CA SER A 143 -6.61 -0.83 7.36
C SER A 143 -6.91 -0.24 5.99
N LEU A 144 -6.93 1.10 5.90
CA LEU A 144 -6.80 1.84 4.66
C LEU A 144 -5.42 2.50 4.62
N VAL A 145 -4.60 2.10 3.67
CA VAL A 145 -3.26 2.65 3.48
C VAL A 145 -3.36 3.88 2.58
N LEU A 146 -3.04 5.05 3.12
CA LEU A 146 -3.07 6.34 2.44
C LEU A 146 -1.64 6.79 2.18
N ALA A 147 -1.10 6.49 1.00
CA ALA A 147 0.28 6.76 0.69
C ALA A 147 0.45 8.00 -0.22
N HIS A 148 1.42 8.82 0.12
CA HIS A 148 1.95 9.83 -0.79
C HIS A 148 2.98 9.15 -1.69
N PHE A 149 2.68 9.02 -2.98
CA PHE A 149 3.58 8.36 -3.93
C PHE A 149 4.66 9.33 -4.43
N LYS A 150 5.92 9.00 -4.22
CA LYS A 150 7.07 9.86 -4.52
C LYS A 150 8.37 9.07 -4.57
N GLY A 151 9.46 9.71 -4.97
CA GLY A 151 10.80 9.16 -4.88
C GLY A 151 11.22 8.81 -3.44
N HIS A 152 12.21 7.94 -3.31
CA HIS A 152 12.78 7.58 -2.02
C HIS A 152 14.28 7.29 -2.14
N THR A 153 15.06 7.79 -1.16
CA THR A 153 16.53 7.71 -1.19
C THR A 153 17.07 6.29 -1.06
N MET A 154 16.35 5.39 -0.40
CA MET A 154 16.78 4.00 -0.20
C MET A 154 15.92 3.00 -1.00
N GLY A 155 14.60 3.12 -1.01
CA GLY A 155 13.71 2.18 -1.68
C GLY A 155 13.39 2.54 -3.15
N GLY A 156 14.03 3.55 -3.73
CA GLY A 156 13.73 4.03 -5.08
C GLY A 156 12.52 4.93 -5.12
N PHE A 157 11.37 4.42 -4.73
CA PHE A 157 10.12 5.17 -4.54
C PHE A 157 9.38 4.72 -3.26
N GLY A 158 8.33 5.43 -2.92
CA GLY A 158 7.47 5.13 -1.79
C GLY A 158 6.01 5.21 -2.19
N GLY A 159 5.28 4.14 -1.99
CA GLY A 159 3.86 3.96 -2.22
C GLY A 159 3.24 3.03 -1.18
N ALA A 160 2.24 2.24 -1.57
CA ALA A 160 1.55 1.29 -0.70
C ALA A 160 2.51 0.26 -0.08
N LEU A 161 3.38 -0.38 -0.87
CA LEU A 161 4.32 -1.39 -0.38
C LEU A 161 5.31 -0.83 0.65
N LYS A 162 5.77 0.41 0.45
CA LYS A 162 6.64 1.06 1.43
C LYS A 162 5.89 1.40 2.72
N GLN A 163 4.64 1.83 2.64
CA GLN A 163 3.81 2.04 3.83
C GLN A 163 3.56 0.72 4.57
N LEU A 164 3.28 -0.36 3.85
CA LEU A 164 3.10 -1.70 4.42
C LEU A 164 4.37 -2.19 5.12
N SER A 165 5.53 -2.01 4.52
CA SER A 165 6.81 -2.44 5.09
C SER A 165 7.32 -1.48 6.17
N ILE A 166 7.99 -0.41 5.75
CA ILE A 166 8.64 0.55 6.66
C ILE A 166 7.60 1.34 7.47
N GLY A 167 6.43 1.65 6.88
CA GLY A 167 5.41 2.47 7.53
C GLY A 167 4.74 1.78 8.72
N PHE A 168 4.48 0.47 8.65
CA PHE A 168 3.90 -0.30 9.77
C PHE A 168 4.93 -0.83 10.75
N ALA A 169 6.18 -1.04 10.31
CA ALA A 169 7.21 -1.56 11.19
C ALA A 169 7.47 -0.60 12.36
N SER A 170 7.70 -1.17 13.54
CA SER A 170 8.20 -0.42 14.69
C SER A 170 9.63 0.09 14.44
N ARG A 171 10.17 0.86 15.36
CA ARG A 171 11.57 1.30 15.29
C ARG A 171 12.55 0.14 15.15
N ALA A 172 12.34 -0.94 15.91
CA ALA A 172 13.13 -2.17 15.80
C ALA A 172 12.90 -2.87 14.46
N GLY A 173 11.65 -2.96 14.01
CA GLY A 173 11.29 -3.55 12.72
C GLY A 173 11.88 -2.79 11.52
N LYS A 174 11.82 -1.46 11.52
CA LYS A 174 12.49 -0.64 10.50
C LYS A 174 13.98 -0.96 10.42
N THR A 175 14.65 -1.08 11.58
CA THR A 175 16.07 -1.43 11.63
C THR A 175 16.32 -2.82 11.06
N TYR A 176 15.47 -3.78 11.43
CA TYR A 176 15.57 -5.17 10.99
C TYR A 176 15.42 -5.28 9.46
N ILE A 177 14.45 -4.57 8.87
CA ILE A 177 14.24 -4.50 7.42
C ILE A 177 15.46 -3.86 6.72
N HIS A 178 15.96 -2.71 7.20
CA HIS A 178 17.10 -2.02 6.58
C HIS A 178 18.38 -2.82 6.64
N THR A 179 18.49 -3.72 7.59
CA THR A 179 19.68 -4.55 7.77
C THR A 179 19.51 -5.98 7.25
N ALA A 180 18.39 -6.27 6.57
CA ALA A 180 18.03 -7.62 6.10
C ALA A 180 18.23 -8.67 7.21
N GLY A 181 17.63 -8.41 8.37
CA GLY A 181 17.60 -9.34 9.50
C GLY A 181 18.83 -9.33 10.42
N LYS A 182 19.86 -8.51 10.18
CA LYS A 182 21.10 -8.58 10.97
C LYS A 182 20.98 -8.05 12.39
N THR A 183 20.18 -7.00 12.61
CA THR A 183 20.01 -6.39 13.93
C THR A 183 18.69 -5.64 14.05
N LYS A 184 18.17 -5.56 15.28
CA LYS A 184 17.04 -4.72 15.70
C LYS A 184 17.50 -3.44 16.42
N ASN A 185 18.79 -3.31 16.70
CA ASN A 185 19.34 -2.16 17.40
C ASN A 185 19.51 -0.98 16.43
N TYR A 186 18.65 0.02 16.54
CA TYR A 186 18.63 1.19 15.67
C TYR A 186 19.94 2.01 15.70
N THR A 187 20.72 1.94 16.78
CA THR A 187 22.03 2.62 16.83
C THR A 187 23.05 2.01 15.87
N GLN A 188 22.78 0.80 15.39
CA GLN A 188 23.65 0.04 14.49
C GLN A 188 23.12 -0.02 13.05
N ILE A 189 22.02 0.65 12.73
CA ILE A 189 21.35 0.56 11.42
C ILE A 189 22.30 0.89 10.26
N TRP A 190 23.07 1.98 10.36
CA TRP A 190 23.93 2.44 9.27
C TRP A 190 25.22 1.64 9.10
N GLN A 191 25.67 0.96 10.15
CA GLN A 191 26.85 0.07 10.10
C GLN A 191 26.49 -1.30 9.50
N ASN A 192 25.22 -1.68 9.55
CA ASN A 192 24.72 -2.99 9.12
C ASN A 192 23.74 -2.90 7.93
N THR A 193 23.62 -1.74 7.30
CA THR A 193 22.71 -1.57 6.15
C THR A 193 22.95 -2.67 5.11
N ALA A 194 21.88 -3.31 4.67
CA ALA A 194 21.92 -4.35 3.66
C ALA A 194 22.31 -3.78 2.27
N ASN A 195 22.79 -4.64 1.38
CA ASN A 195 22.84 -4.27 -0.03
C ASN A 195 21.43 -4.00 -0.57
N GLN A 196 21.36 -3.33 -1.69
CA GLN A 196 20.09 -2.83 -2.22
C GLN A 196 19.07 -3.95 -2.52
N LEU A 197 19.54 -5.07 -3.10
CA LEU A 197 18.69 -6.22 -3.43
C LEU A 197 18.06 -6.83 -2.18
N ASN A 198 18.87 -7.09 -1.15
CA ASN A 198 18.40 -7.67 0.10
C ASN A 198 17.46 -6.72 0.86
N PHE A 199 17.71 -5.41 0.79
CA PHE A 199 16.84 -4.42 1.42
C PHE A 199 15.44 -4.38 0.76
N THR A 200 15.38 -4.34 -0.57
CA THR A 200 14.09 -4.31 -1.29
C THR A 200 13.32 -5.63 -1.13
N ALA A 201 14.01 -6.77 -1.10
CA ALA A 201 13.39 -8.06 -0.77
C ALA A 201 12.86 -8.08 0.68
N SER A 202 13.62 -7.56 1.66
CA SER A 202 13.14 -7.45 3.05
C SER A 202 11.94 -6.53 3.20
N MET A 203 11.84 -5.49 2.35
CA MET A 203 10.64 -4.64 2.30
C MET A 203 9.41 -5.44 1.84
N ALA A 204 9.55 -6.26 0.79
CA ALA A 204 8.46 -7.10 0.30
C ALA A 204 8.03 -8.13 1.35
N ASP A 205 8.98 -8.78 2.03
CA ASP A 205 8.72 -9.70 3.13
C ASP A 205 7.90 -9.03 4.24
N ALA A 206 8.37 -7.88 4.72
CA ALA A 206 7.66 -7.13 5.76
C ALA A 206 6.26 -6.68 5.34
N ALA A 207 6.11 -6.22 4.08
CA ALA A 207 4.79 -5.85 3.53
C ALA A 207 3.84 -7.04 3.52
N SER A 208 4.33 -8.25 3.18
CA SER A 208 3.50 -9.45 3.14
C SER A 208 2.88 -9.80 4.50
N SER A 209 3.62 -9.60 5.59
CA SER A 209 3.12 -9.86 6.95
C SER A 209 1.92 -8.98 7.31
N ILE A 210 1.95 -7.70 6.90
CA ILE A 210 0.87 -6.76 7.17
C ILE A 210 -0.36 -7.06 6.29
N VAL A 211 -0.13 -7.39 5.01
CA VAL A 211 -1.21 -7.80 4.10
C VAL A 211 -1.91 -9.04 4.63
N GLN A 212 -1.16 -10.07 5.03
CA GLN A 212 -1.72 -11.30 5.60
C GLN A 212 -2.48 -11.04 6.91
N TYR A 213 -1.92 -10.20 7.79
CA TYR A 213 -2.54 -9.83 9.06
C TYR A 213 -3.93 -9.23 8.85
N PHE A 214 -4.08 -8.23 7.98
CA PHE A 214 -5.36 -7.58 7.78
C PHE A 214 -6.32 -8.39 6.87
N ARG A 215 -5.81 -9.11 5.86
CA ARG A 215 -6.65 -10.01 5.05
C ARG A 215 -7.28 -11.13 5.88
N SER A 216 -6.63 -11.57 6.95
CA SER A 216 -7.18 -12.58 7.87
C SER A 216 -8.22 -12.02 8.86
N LYS A 217 -8.45 -10.70 8.86
CA LYS A 217 -9.37 -10.01 9.76
C LYS A 217 -10.44 -9.24 8.98
N GLY A 218 -10.40 -7.91 9.06
CA GLY A 218 -11.41 -7.03 8.49
C GLY A 218 -11.07 -6.45 7.10
N GLY A 219 -9.94 -6.85 6.51
CA GLY A 219 -9.52 -6.44 5.18
C GLY A 219 -8.54 -5.27 5.14
N ILE A 220 -8.02 -5.00 3.94
CA ILE A 220 -7.08 -3.91 3.68
C ILE A 220 -7.30 -3.35 2.28
N ALA A 221 -7.21 -2.03 2.14
CA ALA A 221 -7.31 -1.31 0.87
C ALA A 221 -6.22 -0.23 0.77
N TYR A 222 -5.96 0.25 -0.44
CA TYR A 222 -4.86 1.15 -0.73
C TYR A 222 -5.31 2.35 -1.55
N ILE A 223 -4.81 3.52 -1.18
CA ILE A 223 -4.92 4.76 -1.95
C ILE A 223 -3.52 5.38 -2.05
N ASN A 224 -3.06 5.63 -3.27
CA ASN A 224 -1.85 6.38 -3.56
C ASN A 224 -2.20 7.74 -4.14
N VAL A 225 -1.60 8.80 -3.59
CA VAL A 225 -1.78 10.18 -4.07
C VAL A 225 -0.50 10.63 -4.77
N LEU A 226 -0.61 10.95 -6.05
CA LEU A 226 0.46 11.42 -6.93
C LEU A 226 0.39 12.94 -7.06
N ALA A 227 0.65 13.65 -5.96
CA ALA A 227 0.75 15.10 -5.88
C ALA A 227 2.07 15.49 -5.22
N ASN A 228 2.64 16.65 -5.56
CA ASN A 228 3.95 17.08 -5.05
C ASN A 228 5.04 16.01 -5.24
N ILE A 229 5.09 15.39 -6.41
CA ILE A 229 5.97 14.24 -6.68
C ILE A 229 7.42 14.71 -6.77
N SER A 230 8.16 14.47 -5.69
CA SER A 230 9.58 14.77 -5.57
C SER A 230 10.42 13.50 -5.74
N ILE A 231 11.69 13.65 -6.14
CA ILE A 231 12.68 12.56 -6.05
C ILE A 231 13.09 12.25 -4.60
N SER A 232 12.69 13.11 -3.65
CA SER A 232 12.95 12.98 -2.21
C SER A 232 11.77 12.34 -1.50
N CYS A 233 12.05 11.81 -0.32
CA CYS A 233 11.02 11.33 0.61
C CYS A 233 10.58 12.45 1.56
N ASP A 234 9.33 12.42 2.04
CA ASP A 234 8.84 13.31 3.09
C ASP A 234 9.69 13.21 4.38
N CYS A 235 10.38 12.09 4.58
CA CYS A 235 11.34 11.90 5.64
C CYS A 235 12.62 12.77 5.52
N THR A 236 12.76 13.52 4.43
CA THR A 236 13.85 14.50 4.26
C THR A 236 13.50 15.84 4.91
N GLY A 237 12.23 16.05 5.28
CA GLY A 237 11.73 17.25 5.93
C GLY A 237 11.96 18.51 5.09
N LYS A 238 12.40 19.59 5.71
CA LYS A 238 12.68 20.89 5.04
C LYS A 238 13.69 20.82 3.89
N ARG A 239 14.48 19.76 3.80
CA ARG A 239 15.49 19.56 2.74
C ARG A 239 14.98 18.72 1.57
N ALA A 240 13.68 18.42 1.54
CA ALA A 240 13.09 17.69 0.43
C ALA A 240 13.27 18.49 -0.87
N ALA A 241 13.66 17.80 -1.95
CA ALA A 241 13.80 18.41 -3.26
C ALA A 241 12.44 18.92 -3.74
N VAL A 242 12.47 20.06 -4.43
CA VAL A 242 11.25 20.62 -5.04
C VAL A 242 10.69 19.61 -6.03
N PRO A 243 9.38 19.35 -6.02
CA PRO A 243 8.73 18.53 -7.04
C PRO A 243 8.97 19.11 -8.44
N LYS A 244 9.38 18.24 -9.37
CA LYS A 244 9.58 18.61 -10.78
C LYS A 244 8.57 17.91 -11.71
N ILE A 245 7.80 16.99 -11.17
CA ILE A 245 6.74 16.29 -11.89
C ILE A 245 5.43 16.98 -11.52
N ARG A 246 4.56 17.21 -12.50
CA ARG A 246 3.21 17.73 -12.23
C ARG A 246 2.43 16.75 -11.37
N ASP A 247 1.42 17.26 -10.71
CA ASP A 247 0.45 16.41 -10.02
C ASP A 247 -0.30 15.56 -11.05
N ILE A 248 -0.42 14.25 -10.78
CA ILE A 248 -0.97 13.28 -11.74
C ILE A 248 -2.39 12.88 -11.36
N GLY A 249 -2.63 12.56 -10.07
CA GLY A 249 -3.94 12.11 -9.63
C GLY A 249 -3.93 11.26 -8.38
N ILE A 250 -5.04 10.54 -8.16
CA ILE A 250 -5.25 9.61 -7.05
C ILE A 250 -5.55 8.24 -7.65
N LEU A 251 -4.96 7.19 -7.09
CA LEU A 251 -5.25 5.80 -7.43
C LEU A 251 -5.78 5.05 -6.22
N ALA A 252 -6.65 4.06 -6.45
CA ALA A 252 -7.11 3.12 -5.43
C ALA A 252 -7.15 1.69 -5.95
N SER A 253 -6.81 0.71 -5.11
CA SER A 253 -6.88 -0.72 -5.43
C SER A 253 -6.98 -1.56 -4.16
N LEU A 254 -7.38 -2.83 -4.31
CA LEU A 254 -7.27 -3.87 -3.28
C LEU A 254 -5.94 -4.66 -3.40
N ASP A 255 -5.11 -4.31 -4.37
CA ASP A 255 -3.83 -4.94 -4.66
C ASP A 255 -2.69 -3.92 -4.48
N PRO A 256 -1.77 -4.12 -3.50
CA PRO A 256 -0.69 -3.17 -3.22
C PRO A 256 0.40 -3.16 -4.30
N VAL A 257 0.56 -4.27 -5.05
CA VAL A 257 1.55 -4.38 -6.12
C VAL A 257 1.03 -3.67 -7.36
N ALA A 258 -0.20 -3.96 -7.76
CA ALA A 258 -0.86 -3.34 -8.91
C ALA A 258 -0.93 -1.81 -8.79
N ILE A 259 -1.31 -1.30 -7.61
CA ILE A 259 -1.42 0.16 -7.42
C ILE A 259 -0.07 0.85 -7.49
N ASP A 260 0.99 0.27 -6.90
CA ASP A 260 2.33 0.85 -6.96
C ASP A 260 2.91 0.75 -8.38
N LYS A 261 2.64 -0.36 -9.11
CA LYS A 261 3.03 -0.50 -10.52
C LYS A 261 2.33 0.53 -11.41
N ALA A 262 1.02 0.72 -11.23
CA ALA A 262 0.26 1.72 -11.98
C ALA A 262 0.78 3.15 -11.72
N CYS A 263 1.12 3.48 -10.48
CA CYS A 263 1.73 4.76 -10.15
C CYS A 263 3.10 4.95 -10.82
N TYR A 264 3.93 3.91 -10.81
CA TYR A 264 5.24 3.92 -11.48
C TYR A 264 5.08 4.20 -12.99
N ASP A 265 4.18 3.46 -13.65
CA ASP A 265 3.93 3.59 -15.09
C ASP A 265 3.39 4.98 -15.47
N LEU A 266 2.51 5.56 -14.65
CA LEU A 266 2.00 6.91 -14.87
C LEU A 266 3.12 7.96 -14.81
N ILE A 267 4.07 7.85 -13.88
CA ILE A 267 5.22 8.76 -13.80
C ILE A 267 6.19 8.53 -14.97
N GLU A 268 6.45 7.27 -15.34
CA GLU A 268 7.33 6.95 -16.47
C GLU A 268 6.80 7.55 -17.78
N ASN A 269 5.48 7.53 -17.97
CA ASN A 269 4.81 8.06 -19.16
C ASN A 269 4.73 9.60 -19.22
N GLU A 270 5.17 10.33 -18.19
CA GLU A 270 5.22 11.80 -18.22
C GLU A 270 6.30 12.32 -19.19
N HIS A 271 7.38 11.56 -19.44
CA HIS A 271 8.48 11.90 -20.35
C HIS A 271 9.03 13.31 -20.14
N THR A 272 9.18 13.76 -18.90
CA THR A 272 9.75 15.04 -18.51
C THR A 272 11.12 14.84 -17.84
N GLU A 273 11.94 15.91 -17.78
CA GLU A 273 13.20 15.87 -17.01
C GLU A 273 12.97 15.40 -15.57
N GLY A 274 11.87 15.81 -14.94
CA GLY A 274 11.52 15.43 -13.58
C GLY A 274 11.21 13.93 -13.45
N SER A 275 10.46 13.36 -14.41
CA SER A 275 10.14 11.93 -14.44
C SER A 275 11.36 11.06 -14.76
N GLU A 276 12.25 11.52 -15.65
CA GLU A 276 13.52 10.86 -15.94
C GLU A 276 14.44 10.81 -14.71
N ASP A 277 14.59 11.93 -13.99
CA ASP A 277 15.35 11.97 -12.74
C ASP A 277 14.76 11.04 -11.68
N TRP A 278 13.43 11.00 -11.59
CA TRP A 278 12.71 10.13 -10.66
C TRP A 278 12.91 8.65 -11.03
N LYS A 279 12.72 8.29 -12.32
CA LYS A 279 12.96 6.94 -12.83
C LYS A 279 14.40 6.48 -12.56
N LYS A 280 15.38 7.31 -12.89
CA LYS A 280 16.79 7.04 -12.59
C LYS A 280 17.03 6.77 -11.10
N ARG A 281 16.32 7.47 -10.21
CA ARG A 281 16.35 7.19 -8.77
C ARG A 281 15.75 5.82 -8.47
N ALA A 282 14.59 5.49 -9.04
CA ALA A 282 13.91 4.21 -8.84
C ALA A 282 14.81 3.05 -9.30
N ASP A 283 15.40 3.15 -10.50
CA ASP A 283 16.25 2.12 -11.09
C ASP A 283 17.56 1.92 -10.27
N ASN A 284 18.25 3.02 -9.94
CA ASN A 284 19.49 2.97 -9.15
C ASN A 284 19.28 2.37 -7.75
N LYS A 285 18.06 2.35 -7.27
CA LYS A 285 17.66 1.82 -5.97
C LYS A 285 16.88 0.52 -6.06
N LEU A 286 16.86 -0.10 -7.24
CA LEU A 286 16.13 -1.35 -7.50
C LEU A 286 14.68 -1.29 -6.98
N GLY A 287 13.98 -0.16 -7.22
CA GLY A 287 12.64 0.07 -6.70
C GLY A 287 11.65 -0.99 -7.17
N LEU A 288 11.71 -1.40 -8.43
CA LEU A 288 10.86 -2.45 -9.02
C LEU A 288 11.10 -3.83 -8.38
N ASN A 289 12.30 -4.13 -7.87
CA ASN A 289 12.54 -5.40 -7.17
C ASN A 289 11.62 -5.60 -5.95
N THR A 290 11.14 -4.52 -5.32
CA THR A 290 10.14 -4.65 -4.26
C THR A 290 8.80 -5.17 -4.79
N LEU A 291 8.39 -4.76 -6.01
CA LEU A 291 7.20 -5.28 -6.70
C LEU A 291 7.38 -6.76 -7.06
N ASP A 292 8.51 -7.09 -7.70
CA ASP A 292 8.82 -8.47 -8.12
C ASP A 292 8.78 -9.44 -6.92
N MET A 293 9.41 -9.05 -5.82
CA MET A 293 9.42 -9.88 -4.61
C MET A 293 8.04 -9.96 -3.93
N ALA A 294 7.25 -8.89 -3.95
CA ALA A 294 5.90 -8.88 -3.42
C ALA A 294 4.94 -9.77 -4.25
N GLU A 295 5.10 -9.77 -5.57
CA GLU A 295 4.37 -10.67 -6.48
C GLU A 295 4.74 -12.14 -6.23
N ILE A 296 6.03 -12.46 -6.09
CA ILE A 296 6.51 -13.81 -5.72
C ILE A 296 5.91 -14.28 -4.38
N LEU A 297 5.72 -13.37 -3.42
CA LEU A 297 5.08 -13.66 -2.13
C LEU A 297 3.54 -13.79 -2.23
N GLY A 298 2.95 -13.57 -3.40
CA GLY A 298 1.52 -13.73 -3.65
C GLY A 298 0.64 -12.67 -2.97
N ILE A 299 1.17 -11.49 -2.67
CA ILE A 299 0.38 -10.43 -2.04
C ILE A 299 -0.30 -9.49 -3.03
N GLY A 300 0.03 -9.61 -4.32
CA GLY A 300 -0.55 -8.90 -5.44
C GLY A 300 0.13 -9.29 -6.74
N ASN A 301 -0.22 -8.63 -7.84
CA ASN A 301 0.41 -8.84 -9.15
C ASN A 301 0.63 -7.51 -9.88
N GLN A 302 1.56 -7.49 -10.84
CA GLN A 302 1.92 -6.30 -11.60
C GLN A 302 1.00 -6.08 -12.81
N GLU A 303 0.22 -7.07 -13.20
CA GLU A 303 -0.79 -6.95 -14.25
C GLU A 303 -2.05 -6.28 -13.69
N TYR A 304 -2.48 -5.17 -14.29
CA TYR A 304 -3.63 -4.41 -13.82
C TYR A 304 -4.49 -3.84 -14.96
N ASN A 305 -5.74 -3.52 -14.62
CA ASN A 305 -6.62 -2.70 -15.45
C ASN A 305 -6.68 -1.29 -14.84
N LEU A 306 -6.33 -0.25 -15.60
CA LEU A 306 -6.47 1.12 -15.15
C LEU A 306 -7.87 1.65 -15.52
N ILE A 307 -8.71 1.86 -14.50
CA ILE A 307 -10.11 2.29 -14.65
C ILE A 307 -10.20 3.77 -14.27
N LYS A 308 -10.43 4.64 -15.25
CA LYS A 308 -10.57 6.07 -15.03
C LYS A 308 -11.98 6.41 -14.59
N ILE A 309 -12.15 7.01 -13.42
CA ILE A 309 -13.46 7.35 -12.87
C ILE A 309 -13.98 8.72 -13.31
N ASP A 310 -13.13 9.56 -13.92
CA ASP A 310 -13.50 10.89 -14.41
C ASP A 310 -14.04 10.86 -15.86
N GLU A 311 -13.91 9.75 -16.54
CA GLU A 311 -14.39 9.57 -17.92
C GLU A 311 -15.70 8.77 -17.86
N GLU A 312 -16.75 9.20 -18.56
CA GLU A 312 -17.92 8.38 -18.73
C GLU A 312 -17.52 7.10 -19.47
N PRO A 313 -18.03 5.93 -19.05
CA PRO A 313 -17.71 4.67 -19.72
C PRO A 313 -18.05 4.78 -21.20
N SER A 314 -17.15 4.30 -22.04
CA SER A 314 -17.42 4.26 -23.47
C SER A 314 -18.62 3.34 -23.74
N PRO A 315 -19.38 3.53 -24.82
CA PRO A 315 -20.50 2.64 -25.16
C PRO A 315 -20.12 1.15 -25.19
N GLN A 316 -18.86 0.84 -25.54
CA GLN A 316 -18.34 -0.53 -25.55
C GLN A 316 -18.09 -1.08 -24.12
N GLU A 317 -17.61 -0.24 -23.21
CA GLU A 317 -17.43 -0.63 -21.79
C GLU A 317 -18.76 -0.84 -21.09
N THR A 318 -19.77 -0.03 -21.43
CA THR A 318 -21.15 -0.18 -20.92
C THR A 318 -21.76 -1.50 -21.36
N GLU A 319 -21.61 -1.86 -22.66
CA GLU A 319 -22.08 -3.15 -23.19
C GLU A 319 -21.35 -4.37 -22.58
N GLU A 320 -20.06 -4.22 -22.28
CA GLU A 320 -19.29 -5.29 -21.61
C GLU A 320 -19.67 -5.46 -20.12
N GLU A 321 -20.00 -4.37 -19.42
CA GLU A 321 -20.47 -4.44 -18.04
C GLU A 321 -21.89 -5.03 -17.98
N GLU A 322 -22.80 -4.60 -18.83
CA GLU A 322 -24.14 -5.17 -18.94
C GLU A 322 -24.10 -6.68 -19.24
N ASN A 323 -23.27 -7.11 -20.18
CA ASN A 323 -23.06 -8.52 -20.50
C ASN A 323 -22.45 -9.33 -19.34
N LYS A 324 -21.61 -8.71 -18.49
CA LYS A 324 -21.05 -9.37 -17.30
C LYS A 324 -22.09 -9.49 -16.17
N GLU A 325 -22.98 -8.54 -16.03
CA GLU A 325 -24.08 -8.58 -15.06
C GLU A 325 -25.11 -9.62 -15.46
N GLU A 326 -25.54 -9.64 -16.73
CA GLU A 326 -26.44 -10.67 -17.24
C GLU A 326 -25.90 -12.09 -17.02
N LYS A 327 -24.63 -12.35 -17.35
CA LYS A 327 -24.00 -13.66 -17.09
C LYS A 327 -23.88 -14.02 -15.59
N LYS A 328 -23.77 -13.03 -14.71
CA LYS A 328 -23.79 -13.28 -13.26
C LYS A 328 -25.21 -13.60 -12.76
N GLU A 329 -26.22 -12.98 -13.32
CA GLU A 329 -27.61 -13.28 -12.99
C GLU A 329 -28.04 -14.66 -13.52
N GLU A 330 -27.73 -14.98 -14.77
CA GLU A 330 -27.95 -16.32 -15.33
C GLU A 330 -27.30 -17.42 -14.49
N SER A 331 -26.03 -17.22 -14.08
CA SER A 331 -25.31 -18.19 -13.25
C SER A 331 -25.87 -18.34 -11.83
N LYS A 332 -26.54 -17.31 -11.29
CA LYS A 332 -27.25 -17.39 -10.01
C LYS A 332 -28.58 -18.14 -10.17
N GLU A 333 -29.33 -17.88 -11.24
CA GLU A 333 -30.58 -18.57 -11.52
C GLU A 333 -30.37 -20.07 -11.79
N GLU A 334 -29.33 -20.44 -12.55
CA GLU A 334 -28.96 -21.85 -12.76
C GLU A 334 -28.65 -22.58 -11.45
N LYS A 335 -27.86 -21.94 -10.55
CA LYS A 335 -27.55 -22.52 -9.23
C LYS A 335 -28.80 -22.64 -8.34
N GLU A 336 -29.70 -21.69 -8.40
CA GLU A 336 -30.97 -21.79 -7.67
C GLU A 336 -31.89 -22.90 -8.23
N GLU A 337 -31.93 -23.08 -9.53
CA GLU A 337 -32.70 -24.19 -10.15
C GLU A 337 -32.10 -25.56 -9.83
N GLU A 338 -30.78 -25.71 -9.91
CA GLU A 338 -30.09 -26.93 -9.49
C GLU A 338 -30.35 -27.26 -8.02
N ASN A 339 -30.31 -26.27 -7.13
CA ASN A 339 -30.65 -26.45 -5.72
C ASN A 339 -32.11 -26.86 -5.51
N LYS A 340 -33.05 -26.27 -6.25
CA LYS A 340 -34.49 -26.65 -6.21
C LYS A 340 -34.70 -28.07 -6.73
N GLN A 341 -34.00 -28.50 -7.78
CA GLN A 341 -34.05 -29.87 -8.28
C GLN A 341 -33.42 -30.89 -7.35
N PHE A 342 -32.31 -30.52 -6.70
CA PHE A 342 -31.65 -31.37 -5.69
C PHE A 342 -32.56 -31.63 -4.46
N ILE A 343 -33.25 -30.58 -4.00
CA ILE A 343 -34.23 -30.70 -2.89
C ILE A 343 -35.41 -31.59 -3.29
N LYS A 344 -35.97 -31.43 -4.53
CA LYS A 344 -37.07 -32.28 -5.02
C LYS A 344 -36.71 -33.77 -5.21
N ARG A 345 -35.44 -34.10 -5.36
CA ARG A 345 -34.97 -35.51 -5.48
C ARG A 345 -34.71 -36.18 -4.15
N LYS A 346 -34.68 -35.43 -3.03
CA LYS A 346 -34.42 -35.98 -1.68
C LYS A 346 -35.68 -36.15 -0.83
N PHE A 347 -36.82 -35.68 -1.29
CA PHE A 347 -38.11 -35.89 -0.68
C PHE A 347 -39.06 -36.53 -1.72
#